data_665f4118eafa858ca37f1e56e2634bbc
#
_entry.id   665f4118eafa858ca37f1e56e2634bbc
#
_cell.length_a   1.000
_cell.length_b   1.000
_cell.length_c   1.000
_cell.angle_alpha   90.00
_cell.angle_beta   90.00
_cell.angle_gamma   90.00
#
_symmetry.space_group_name_H-M   'P 1'
#
loop_
_entity.id
_entity.type
_entity.pdbx_description
1 polymer ?
#
loop_
_entity_poly.entity_id
_entity_poly.type
_entity_poly.pdbx_seq_one_letter_code
_entity_poly.pdbx_strand_id
1 'polypeptide(L)'
;MKITDVRIRKVDGQTRLRAVVSITIDDAFAVHELRIIEGKEGLFVAMPSRESNDGTFRDLAHPINAETRALIEKVVLDKYNSVE
;
A
#
# COMPACT_ATOMS: atom_id res chain seq x y z
N MET A 1 11.14 9.12 9.84
CA MET A 1 10.98 8.02 8.88
C MET A 1 10.83 8.59 7.49
N LYS A 2 11.58 8.05 6.55
CA LYS A 2 11.53 8.52 5.17
C LYS A 2 11.30 7.34 4.24
N ILE A 3 10.33 7.47 3.33
CA ILE A 3 10.12 6.46 2.30
C ILE A 3 11.03 6.79 1.14
N THR A 4 12.05 5.94 0.95
CA THR A 4 13.14 6.19 0.02
C THR A 4 12.98 5.52 -1.33
N ASP A 5 12.07 4.56 -1.45
CA ASP A 5 11.73 3.95 -2.72
C ASP A 5 10.29 3.43 -2.69
N VAL A 6 9.65 3.45 -3.84
CA VAL A 6 8.31 2.89 -4.03
C VAL A 6 8.29 2.16 -5.36
N ARG A 7 7.92 0.89 -5.33
CA ARG A 7 7.79 0.08 -6.52
C ARG A 7 6.33 -0.31 -6.74
N ILE A 8 5.82 0.02 -7.90
CA ILE A 8 4.42 -0.19 -8.26
C ILE A 8 4.34 -1.29 -9.31
N ARG A 9 3.54 -2.30 -9.04
CA ARG A 9 3.18 -3.29 -10.06
C ARG A 9 1.68 -3.17 -10.30
N LYS A 10 1.32 -2.57 -11.43
CA LYS A 10 -0.08 -2.41 -11.79
C LYS A 10 -0.71 -3.75 -12.11
N VAL A 11 -1.96 -3.92 -11.71
CA VAL A 11 -2.72 -5.13 -11.93
C VAL A 11 -3.86 -4.81 -12.87
N ASP A 12 -3.92 -5.56 -13.97
CA ASP A 12 -5.01 -5.49 -14.93
C ASP A 12 -6.05 -6.54 -14.55
N GLY A 13 -7.20 -6.09 -14.09
CA GLY A 13 -8.23 -7.02 -13.69
C GLY A 13 -9.56 -6.35 -13.50
N GLN A 14 -10.58 -7.17 -13.32
CA GLN A 14 -11.94 -6.69 -13.12
C GLN A 14 -12.29 -6.52 -11.64
N THR A 15 -11.29 -6.60 -10.78
CA THR A 15 -11.46 -6.41 -9.35
C THR A 15 -11.16 -4.96 -8.97
N ARG A 16 -11.35 -4.63 -7.69
CA ARG A 16 -11.00 -3.31 -7.18
C ARG A 16 -9.50 -3.13 -6.99
N LEU A 17 -8.72 -4.19 -7.04
CA LEU A 17 -7.28 -4.12 -6.89
C LEU A 17 -6.65 -3.44 -8.12
N ARG A 18 -5.92 -2.37 -7.90
CA ARG A 18 -5.29 -1.59 -8.96
C ARG A 18 -3.79 -1.82 -9.06
N ALA A 19 -3.14 -2.08 -7.93
CA ALA A 19 -1.70 -2.32 -7.94
C ALA A 19 -1.26 -3.01 -6.66
N VAL A 20 -0.12 -3.69 -6.75
CA VAL A 20 0.60 -4.22 -5.60
C VAL A 20 1.87 -3.40 -5.45
N VAL A 21 2.21 -3.02 -4.24
CA VAL A 21 3.23 -2.02 -3.97
C VAL A 21 4.24 -2.54 -2.94
N SER A 22 5.50 -2.20 -3.16
CA SER A 22 6.54 -2.37 -2.15
C SER A 22 7.13 -1.01 -1.85
N ILE A 23 7.42 -0.75 -0.58
CA ILE A 23 8.09 0.48 -0.17
C ILE A 23 9.37 0.16 0.57
N THR A 24 10.33 1.07 0.49
CA THR A 24 11.56 1.00 1.26
C THR A 24 11.60 2.20 2.20
N ILE A 25 11.96 1.95 3.43
CA ILE A 25 12.03 2.97 4.48
C ILE A 25 13.48 3.17 4.87
N ASP A 26 13.95 4.41 4.81
CA ASP A 26 15.31 4.82 5.23
C ASP A 26 16.41 3.98 4.56
N ASP A 27 16.19 3.53 3.34
CA ASP A 27 17.09 2.64 2.57
C ASP A 27 17.49 1.37 3.35
N ALA A 28 16.75 1.01 4.37
CA ALA A 28 17.12 -0.05 5.29
C ALA A 28 16.03 -1.09 5.54
N PHE A 29 14.77 -0.77 5.26
CA PHE A 29 13.67 -1.66 5.60
C PHE A 29 12.64 -1.65 4.48
N ALA A 30 12.32 -2.83 3.95
CA ALA A 30 11.33 -2.97 2.88
C ALA A 30 10.04 -3.58 3.41
N VAL A 31 8.92 -3.05 2.94
CA VAL A 31 7.59 -3.62 3.22
C VAL A 31 6.96 -3.98 1.89
N HIS A 32 6.58 -5.23 1.75
CA HIS A 32 5.95 -5.76 0.53
C HIS A 32 4.46 -5.96 0.74
N GLU A 33 3.74 -6.16 -0.36
CA GLU A 33 2.33 -6.53 -0.36
C GLU A 33 1.38 -5.42 0.14
N LEU A 34 1.78 -4.15 0.02
CA LEU A 34 0.79 -3.08 0.09
C LEU A 34 -0.06 -3.14 -1.18
N ARG A 35 -1.28 -2.66 -1.11
CA ARG A 35 -2.19 -2.71 -2.26
C ARG A 35 -2.85 -1.36 -2.45
N ILE A 36 -3.03 -0.99 -3.71
CA ILE A 36 -3.86 0.16 -4.06
C ILE A 36 -5.20 -0.38 -4.51
N ILE A 37 -6.24 0.05 -3.84
CA ILE A 37 -7.60 -0.45 -4.03
C ILE A 37 -8.51 0.73 -4.36
N GLU A 38 -9.41 0.54 -5.32
CA GLU A 38 -10.40 1.54 -5.65
C GLU A 38 -11.63 1.35 -4.76
N GLY A 39 -11.84 2.29 -3.86
CA GLY A 39 -13.01 2.33 -2.99
C GLY A 39 -14.09 3.25 -3.53
N LYS A 40 -15.13 3.44 -2.74
CA LYS A 40 -16.25 4.31 -3.12
C LYS A 40 -15.85 5.77 -3.24
N GLU A 41 -14.86 6.19 -2.47
CA GLU A 41 -14.40 7.58 -2.44
C GLU A 41 -13.09 7.79 -3.20
N GLY A 42 -12.62 6.80 -3.91
CA GLY A 42 -11.38 6.88 -4.68
C GLY A 42 -10.37 5.82 -4.27
N LEU A 43 -9.14 6.03 -4.66
CA LEU A 43 -8.07 5.09 -4.37
C LEU A 43 -7.59 5.22 -2.93
N PHE A 44 -7.30 4.09 -2.32
CA PHE A 44 -6.65 4.07 -1.02
C PHE A 44 -5.59 2.98 -0.96
N VAL A 45 -4.70 3.09 0.04
CA VAL A 45 -3.62 2.14 0.23
C VAL A 45 -3.98 1.20 1.37
N ALA A 46 -4.03 -0.10 1.07
CA ALA A 46 -4.24 -1.14 2.07
C ALA A 46 -2.88 -1.70 2.48
N MET A 47 -2.71 -1.90 3.77
CA MET A 47 -1.48 -2.44 4.34
C MET A 47 -1.41 -3.95 4.10
N PRO A 48 -0.21 -4.54 4.14
CA PRO A 48 -0.10 -6.00 3.99
C PRO A 48 -0.87 -6.70 5.10
N SER A 49 -1.65 -7.69 4.73
CA SER A 49 -2.54 -8.37 5.67
C SER A 49 -2.53 -9.87 5.42
N ARG A 50 -3.02 -10.60 6.39
CA ARG A 50 -3.11 -12.05 6.34
C ARG A 50 -4.49 -12.50 6.76
N GLU A 51 -5.04 -13.47 6.06
CA GLU A 51 -6.31 -14.07 6.41
C GLU A 51 -6.13 -15.09 7.53
N SER A 52 -6.95 -14.96 8.58
CA SER A 52 -6.99 -15.90 9.70
C SER A 52 -7.87 -17.08 9.36
N ASN A 53 -7.82 -18.12 10.19
CA ASN A 53 -8.61 -19.35 10.00
C ASN A 53 -10.12 -19.09 10.06
N ASP A 54 -10.55 -18.01 10.67
CA ASP A 54 -11.97 -17.65 10.78
C ASP A 54 -12.44 -16.74 9.64
N GLY A 55 -11.59 -16.49 8.63
CA GLY A 55 -11.93 -15.66 7.47
C GLY A 55 -11.72 -14.18 7.67
N THR A 56 -11.23 -13.73 8.82
CA THR A 56 -10.93 -12.32 9.01
C THR A 56 -9.52 -11.99 8.53
N PHE A 57 -9.30 -10.73 8.17
CA PHE A 57 -7.99 -10.24 7.75
C PHE A 57 -7.37 -9.41 8.85
N ARG A 58 -6.07 -9.59 9.08
CA ARG A 58 -5.32 -8.79 10.03
C ARG A 58 -4.09 -8.22 9.35
N ASP A 59 -3.82 -6.95 9.59
CA ASP A 59 -2.62 -6.33 9.06
C ASP A 59 -1.38 -6.97 9.66
N LEU A 60 -0.41 -7.27 8.80
CA LEU A 60 0.90 -7.76 9.22
C LEU A 60 1.81 -6.60 9.61
N ALA A 61 1.58 -5.44 9.00
CA ALA A 61 2.31 -4.22 9.28
C ALA A 61 1.38 -3.06 9.01
N HIS A 62 1.42 -2.04 9.84
CA HIS A 62 0.59 -0.86 9.63
C HIS A 62 1.18 0.35 10.36
N PRO A 63 0.88 1.57 9.87
CA PRO A 63 1.28 2.76 10.60
C PRO A 63 0.50 2.88 11.91
N ILE A 64 1.17 3.37 12.93
CA ILE A 64 0.57 3.47 14.26
C ILE A 64 0.12 4.89 14.61
N ASN A 65 0.19 5.80 13.65
CA ASN A 65 -0.33 7.15 13.82
C ASN A 65 -0.83 7.69 12.48
N ALA A 66 -1.65 8.73 12.54
CA ALA A 66 -2.27 9.30 11.35
C ALA A 66 -1.26 9.97 10.43
N GLU A 67 -0.20 10.56 10.98
CA GLU A 67 0.81 11.24 10.19
C GLU A 67 1.57 10.25 9.29
N THR A 68 1.93 9.10 9.83
CA THR A 68 2.63 8.06 9.06
C THR A 68 1.71 7.47 8.00
N ARG A 69 0.45 7.26 8.34
CA ARG A 69 -0.52 6.75 7.36
C ARG A 69 -0.68 7.72 6.19
N ALA A 70 -0.80 9.00 6.49
CA ALA A 70 -0.94 10.02 5.45
C ALA A 70 0.33 10.10 4.58
N LEU A 71 1.50 9.98 5.18
CA LEU A 71 2.77 9.96 4.44
C LEU A 71 2.84 8.79 3.46
N ILE A 72 2.51 7.59 3.93
CA ILE A 72 2.55 6.39 3.09
C ILE A 72 1.55 6.52 1.94
N GLU A 73 0.32 6.93 2.23
CA GLU A 73 -0.69 7.09 1.21
C GLU A 73 -0.29 8.12 0.15
N LYS A 74 0.22 9.27 0.59
CA LYS A 74 0.65 10.31 -0.34
C LYS A 74 1.76 9.82 -1.26
N VAL A 75 2.82 9.27 -0.69
CA VAL A 75 3.98 8.84 -1.46
C VAL A 75 3.62 7.72 -2.44
N VAL A 76 2.83 6.75 -1.97
CA VAL A 76 2.43 5.61 -2.79
C VAL A 76 1.49 6.06 -3.93
N LEU A 77 0.48 6.85 -3.62
CA LEU A 77 -0.47 7.30 -4.64
C LEU A 77 0.16 8.29 -5.63
N ASP A 78 1.06 9.15 -5.17
CA ASP A 78 1.80 10.03 -6.07
C ASP A 78 2.63 9.21 -7.08
N LYS A 79 3.29 8.16 -6.61
CA LYS A 79 4.05 7.28 -7.49
C LYS A 79 3.16 6.53 -8.46
N TYR A 80 2.03 6.02 -7.97
CA TYR A 80 1.07 5.32 -8.82
C TYR A 80 0.58 6.21 -9.96
N ASN A 81 0.26 7.45 -9.65
CA ASN A 81 -0.25 8.40 -10.65
C ASN A 81 0.82 8.84 -11.64
N SER A 82 2.09 8.68 -11.33
CA SER A 82 3.20 9.02 -12.22
C SER A 82 3.67 7.87 -13.12
N VAL A 83 3.23 6.64 -12.82
CA VAL A 83 3.60 5.44 -13.59
C VAL A 83 2.55 5.17 -14.66
N GLU A 84 3.00 4.98 -15.88
CA GLU A 84 2.12 4.67 -17.01
C GLU A 84 2.00 3.17 -17.29
#